data_1134fac70aee81eb01f947b1aa372487
#
_entry.id   1134fac70aee81eb01f947b1aa372487
#
_cell.length_a   1.000
_cell.length_b   1.000
_cell.length_c   1.000
_cell.angle_alpha   90.00
_cell.angle_beta   90.00
_cell.angle_gamma   90.00
#
_symmetry.space_group_name_H-M   'P 1'
#
loop_
_entity.id
_entity.type
_entity.pdbx_description
1 polymer ?
#
loop_
_entity_poly.entity_id
_entity_poly.type
_entity_poly.pdbx_seq_one_letter_code
_entity_poly.pdbx_strand_id
1 'polypeptide(L)'
;MDSPILRKAPIQILKENGIDYLYHITHKKNLKSILRFGLLSRNLCIEKGLAVEEIGDTEIKERRGMTMLPYSGLRLNDYVPLYFNPRNAMMYKVCKRFNANNLVVLAYDLMVILISGTIFTDANAASVDANFYYRKSELEKFDWKIIQSKDWSFGGITFREIKQKMMAEVLVKERIPRKYLKKLICNSLESVEDIKSLVKGKVEIEVSEGMFFY
;
A
#
# COMPACT_ATOMS: atom_id res chain seq x y z
N MET A 1 -1.93 -41.88 -8.19
CA MET A 1 -1.44 -40.84 -9.13
C MET A 1 -2.08 -39.54 -8.68
N ASP A 2 -1.34 -38.77 -7.89
CA ASP A 2 -1.83 -37.49 -7.40
C ASP A 2 -1.91 -36.51 -8.57
N SER A 3 -3.11 -35.99 -8.83
CA SER A 3 -3.34 -34.95 -9.81
C SER A 3 -2.46 -33.75 -9.49
N PRO A 4 -1.72 -33.15 -10.43
CA PRO A 4 -0.91 -31.98 -10.14
C PRO A 4 -1.85 -30.88 -9.65
N ILE A 5 -1.70 -30.47 -8.40
CA ILE A 5 -2.41 -29.31 -7.85
C ILE A 5 -2.02 -28.12 -8.74
N LEU A 6 -2.92 -27.72 -9.62
CA LEU A 6 -2.79 -26.52 -10.45
C LEU A 6 -2.71 -25.32 -9.50
N ARG A 7 -1.49 -24.80 -9.27
CA ARG A 7 -1.29 -23.61 -8.46
C ARG A 7 -1.96 -22.42 -9.15
N LYS A 8 -2.83 -21.74 -8.43
CA LYS A 8 -3.51 -20.54 -8.93
C LYS A 8 -2.50 -19.46 -9.32
N ALA A 9 -2.79 -18.74 -10.40
CA ALA A 9 -2.00 -17.57 -10.75
C ALA A 9 -2.11 -16.50 -9.64
N PRO A 10 -1.03 -15.83 -9.26
CA PRO A 10 -1.03 -14.89 -8.10
C PRO A 10 -2.07 -13.78 -8.19
N ILE A 11 -2.30 -13.24 -9.39
CA ILE A 11 -3.35 -12.23 -9.64
C ILE A 11 -4.75 -12.82 -9.44
N GLN A 12 -4.94 -14.08 -9.79
CA GLN A 12 -6.21 -14.77 -9.57
C GLN A 12 -6.50 -14.94 -8.08
N ILE A 13 -5.49 -15.28 -7.25
CA ILE A 13 -5.63 -15.35 -5.79
C ILE A 13 -6.14 -14.01 -5.24
N LEU A 14 -5.54 -12.89 -5.66
CA LEU A 14 -5.95 -11.57 -5.23
C LEU A 14 -7.41 -11.26 -5.63
N LYS A 15 -7.76 -11.51 -6.90
CA LYS A 15 -9.12 -11.25 -7.41
C LYS A 15 -10.19 -12.09 -6.74
N GLU A 16 -9.94 -13.38 -6.53
CA GLU A 16 -10.87 -14.28 -5.82
C GLU A 16 -11.12 -13.85 -4.37
N ASN A 17 -10.17 -13.12 -3.80
CA ASN A 17 -10.29 -12.50 -2.48
C ASN A 17 -10.73 -11.03 -2.54
N GLY A 18 -11.30 -10.56 -3.67
CA GLY A 18 -11.88 -9.22 -3.81
C GLY A 18 -10.87 -8.07 -3.84
N ILE A 19 -9.58 -8.36 -4.11
CA ILE A 19 -8.57 -7.33 -4.30
C ILE A 19 -8.52 -6.96 -5.78
N ASP A 20 -8.95 -5.74 -6.11
CA ASP A 20 -8.91 -5.20 -7.47
C ASP A 20 -7.72 -4.29 -7.72
N TYR A 21 -7.24 -3.63 -6.66
CA TYR A 21 -6.11 -2.70 -6.69
C TYR A 21 -5.23 -2.88 -5.45
N LEU A 22 -4.01 -2.37 -5.56
CA LEU A 22 -3.12 -2.17 -4.42
C LEU A 22 -2.99 -0.67 -4.15
N TYR A 23 -2.92 -0.28 -2.89
CA TYR A 23 -3.13 1.11 -2.50
C TYR A 23 -1.93 1.74 -1.80
N HIS A 24 -1.67 3.01 -2.10
CA HIS A 24 -0.71 3.82 -1.37
C HIS A 24 -1.37 5.13 -0.93
N ILE A 25 -1.21 5.46 0.35
CA ILE A 25 -1.76 6.69 0.93
C ILE A 25 -0.66 7.75 0.89
N THR A 26 -0.96 8.93 0.36
CA THR A 26 0.02 10.02 0.26
C THR A 26 -0.62 11.39 0.44
N HIS A 27 0.20 12.42 0.65
CA HIS A 27 -0.24 13.82 0.61
C HIS A 27 -0.33 14.32 -0.82
N LYS A 28 -1.34 15.14 -1.16
CA LYS A 28 -1.55 15.68 -2.53
C LYS A 28 -0.35 16.43 -3.09
N LYS A 29 0.47 17.07 -2.26
CA LYS A 29 1.72 17.75 -2.66
C LYS A 29 2.72 16.82 -3.36
N ASN A 30 2.69 15.52 -3.06
CA ASN A 30 3.60 14.54 -3.64
C ASN A 30 3.20 14.13 -5.07
N LEU A 31 1.97 14.42 -5.51
CA LEU A 31 1.45 13.95 -6.80
C LEU A 31 2.30 14.40 -7.99
N LYS A 32 2.79 15.64 -7.98
CA LYS A 32 3.63 16.16 -9.09
C LYS A 32 4.87 15.29 -9.30
N SER A 33 5.55 14.92 -8.22
CA SER A 33 6.73 14.04 -8.25
C SER A 33 6.35 12.63 -8.68
N ILE A 34 5.29 12.07 -8.10
CA ILE A 34 4.81 10.71 -8.40
C ILE A 34 4.38 10.57 -9.86
N LEU A 35 3.67 11.55 -10.40
CA LEU A 35 3.25 11.56 -11.81
C LEU A 35 4.41 11.69 -12.79
N ARG A 36 5.52 12.31 -12.36
CA ARG A 36 6.73 12.49 -13.19
C ARG A 36 7.65 11.27 -13.13
N PHE A 37 7.92 10.73 -11.93
CA PHE A 37 8.98 9.74 -11.70
C PHE A 37 8.44 8.32 -11.40
N GLY A 38 7.14 8.16 -11.18
CA GLY A 38 6.54 6.99 -10.53
C GLY A 38 6.59 7.13 -9.01
N LEU A 39 6.06 6.14 -8.31
CA LEU A 39 6.12 6.08 -6.85
C LEU A 39 7.45 5.46 -6.45
N LEU A 40 8.27 6.22 -5.75
CA LEU A 40 9.62 5.85 -5.35
C LEU A 40 9.66 5.43 -3.88
N SER A 41 10.59 4.55 -3.54
CA SER A 41 10.94 4.23 -2.16
C SER A 41 11.49 5.45 -1.45
N ARG A 42 11.44 5.44 -0.11
CA ARG A 42 11.93 6.56 0.69
C ARG A 42 13.42 6.84 0.45
N ASN A 43 14.26 5.80 0.44
CA ASN A 43 15.69 5.95 0.22
C ASN A 43 15.98 6.51 -1.18
N LEU A 44 15.27 6.06 -2.20
CA LEU A 44 15.43 6.59 -3.56
C LEU A 44 14.95 8.05 -3.68
N CYS A 45 13.92 8.48 -2.94
CA CYS A 45 13.54 9.88 -2.86
C CYS A 45 14.65 10.76 -2.26
N ILE A 46 15.27 10.28 -1.17
CA ILE A 46 16.38 10.97 -0.50
C ILE A 46 17.59 11.07 -1.44
N GLU A 47 17.99 9.95 -2.06
CA GLU A 47 19.09 9.89 -3.02
C GLU A 47 18.91 10.89 -4.17
N LYS A 48 17.68 11.06 -4.65
CA LYS A 48 17.36 12.00 -5.74
C LYS A 48 17.10 13.43 -5.27
N GLY A 49 17.24 13.73 -3.99
CA GLY A 49 16.97 15.06 -3.44
C GLY A 49 15.52 15.53 -3.61
N LEU A 50 14.56 14.61 -3.67
CA LEU A 50 13.15 14.96 -3.84
C LEU A 50 12.53 15.39 -2.51
N ALA A 51 11.90 16.55 -2.49
CA ALA A 51 11.08 16.98 -1.37
C ALA A 51 9.80 16.13 -1.34
N VAL A 52 9.56 15.47 -0.19
CA VAL A 52 8.39 14.63 0.06
C VAL A 52 7.66 15.15 1.30
N GLU A 53 6.37 15.44 1.15
CA GLU A 53 5.48 15.69 2.30
C GLU A 53 5.20 14.36 2.98
N GLU A 54 5.85 14.13 4.13
CA GLU A 54 5.76 12.87 4.85
C GLU A 54 4.52 12.83 5.74
N ILE A 55 3.66 11.83 5.52
CA ILE A 55 2.45 11.61 6.32
C ILE A 55 2.62 10.51 7.38
N GLY A 56 3.64 9.67 7.24
CA GLY A 56 3.91 8.55 8.15
C GLY A 56 4.41 9.01 9.53
N ASP A 57 4.22 8.14 10.50
CA ASP A 57 4.74 8.28 11.87
C ASP A 57 6.28 8.22 11.86
N THR A 58 6.93 9.15 12.58
CA THR A 58 8.39 9.28 12.57
C THR A 58 9.07 8.04 13.15
N GLU A 59 8.57 7.50 14.27
CA GLU A 59 9.14 6.30 14.89
C GLU A 59 9.03 5.07 13.97
N ILE A 60 7.88 4.94 13.26
CA ILE A 60 7.70 3.85 12.30
C ILE A 60 8.66 4.01 11.12
N LYS A 61 8.87 5.22 10.63
CA LYS A 61 9.82 5.50 9.53
C LYS A 61 11.26 5.17 9.91
N GLU A 62 11.67 5.52 11.13
CA GLU A 62 12.98 5.19 11.67
C GLU A 62 13.15 3.68 11.81
N ARG A 63 12.16 3.00 12.38
CA ARG A 63 12.15 1.53 12.48
C ARG A 63 12.27 0.88 11.11
N ARG A 64 11.49 1.32 10.11
CA ARG A 64 11.62 0.83 8.71
C ARG A 64 13.03 1.07 8.15
N GLY A 65 13.67 2.18 8.50
CA GLY A 65 15.04 2.47 8.10
C GLY A 65 16.09 1.54 8.73
N MET A 66 15.81 0.98 9.89
CA MET A 66 16.69 0.04 10.60
C MET A 66 16.37 -1.43 10.26
N THR A 67 15.15 -1.73 9.84
CA THR A 67 14.73 -3.11 9.57
C THR A 67 15.35 -3.64 8.29
N MET A 68 16.26 -4.60 8.42
CA MET A 68 16.84 -5.36 7.32
C MET A 68 15.90 -6.49 6.92
N LEU A 69 15.69 -6.66 5.62
CA LEU A 69 14.88 -7.75 5.10
C LEU A 69 15.69 -9.03 4.96
N PRO A 70 15.16 -10.16 5.44
CA PRO A 70 15.78 -11.45 5.20
C PRO A 70 16.05 -11.68 3.71
N TYR A 71 17.16 -12.31 3.38
CA TYR A 71 17.56 -12.73 2.03
C TYR A 71 17.82 -11.63 0.99
N SER A 72 17.41 -10.37 1.21
CA SER A 72 17.59 -9.31 0.21
C SER A 72 18.79 -8.41 0.50
N GLY A 73 19.26 -8.34 1.76
CA GLY A 73 20.26 -7.38 2.19
C GLY A 73 19.81 -5.91 2.14
N LEU A 74 18.54 -5.66 1.84
CA LEU A 74 17.94 -4.34 1.73
C LEU A 74 17.10 -4.01 2.98
N ARG A 75 16.85 -2.73 3.20
CA ARG A 75 16.00 -2.25 4.29
C ARG A 75 14.58 -1.99 3.82
N LEU A 76 13.61 -1.94 4.74
CA LEU A 76 12.23 -1.64 4.39
C LEU A 76 12.06 -0.29 3.67
N ASN A 77 12.92 0.70 3.95
CA ASN A 77 12.89 2.01 3.27
C ASN A 77 13.42 1.96 1.83
N ASP A 78 13.99 0.83 1.37
CA ASP A 78 14.35 0.60 -0.04
C ASP A 78 13.15 0.10 -0.86
N TYR A 79 12.02 -0.14 -0.20
CA TYR A 79 10.78 -0.62 -0.82
C TYR A 79 9.67 0.41 -0.75
N VAL A 80 8.84 0.39 -1.77
CA VAL A 80 7.57 1.14 -1.83
C VAL A 80 6.48 0.27 -1.21
N PRO A 81 5.83 0.70 -0.12
CA PRO A 81 4.73 -0.06 0.47
C PRO A 81 3.41 0.21 -0.26
N LEU A 82 2.69 -0.85 -0.57
CA LEU A 82 1.29 -0.80 -0.98
C LEU A 82 0.46 -1.64 -0.01
N TYR A 83 -0.75 -1.21 0.29
CA TYR A 83 -1.72 -1.93 1.11
C TYR A 83 -2.70 -2.71 0.25
N PHE A 84 -3.13 -3.88 0.71
CA PHE A 84 -4.30 -4.59 0.14
C PHE A 84 -5.60 -3.90 0.55
N ASN A 85 -5.66 -3.34 1.76
CA ASN A 85 -6.81 -2.59 2.27
C ASN A 85 -6.38 -1.14 2.60
N PRO A 86 -6.89 -0.12 1.89
CA PRO A 86 -6.54 1.27 2.17
C PRO A 86 -7.21 1.80 3.44
N ARG A 87 -8.36 1.22 3.85
CA ARG A 87 -9.09 1.62 5.05
C ARG A 87 -8.54 0.90 6.29
N ASN A 88 -7.31 1.19 6.63
CA ASN A 88 -6.53 0.56 7.69
C ASN A 88 -6.13 1.56 8.80
N ALA A 89 -5.32 1.10 9.77
CA ALA A 89 -4.86 1.92 10.88
C ALA A 89 -3.96 3.09 10.45
N MET A 90 -3.24 2.98 9.34
CA MET A 90 -2.48 4.10 8.78
C MET A 90 -3.44 5.20 8.33
N MET A 91 -4.47 4.87 7.53
CA MET A 91 -5.47 5.82 7.08
C MET A 91 -6.14 6.52 8.27
N TYR A 92 -6.55 5.77 9.31
CA TYR A 92 -7.12 6.36 10.51
C TYR A 92 -6.19 7.41 11.15
N LYS A 93 -4.92 7.06 11.35
CA LYS A 93 -3.94 7.96 11.97
C LYS A 93 -3.70 9.22 11.12
N VAL A 94 -3.56 9.08 9.81
CA VAL A 94 -3.26 10.23 8.94
C VAL A 94 -4.47 11.15 8.78
N CYS A 95 -5.70 10.61 8.75
CA CYS A 95 -6.92 11.43 8.75
C CYS A 95 -7.08 12.24 10.05
N LYS A 96 -6.63 11.70 11.20
CA LYS A 96 -6.61 12.45 12.47
C LYS A 96 -5.55 13.55 12.52
N ARG A 97 -4.43 13.37 11.81
CA ARG A 97 -3.29 14.29 11.82
C ARG A 97 -3.36 15.35 10.71
N PHE A 98 -3.88 14.95 9.56
CA PHE A 98 -4.01 15.80 8.38
C PHE A 98 -5.49 15.94 8.04
N ASN A 99 -5.87 17.09 7.45
CA ASN A 99 -7.19 17.19 6.83
C ASN A 99 -7.29 16.16 5.69
N ALA A 100 -8.35 15.35 5.67
CA ALA A 100 -8.59 14.31 4.65
C ALA A 100 -8.54 14.87 3.22
N ASN A 101 -8.91 16.14 3.00
CA ASN A 101 -8.81 16.83 1.72
C ASN A 101 -7.37 17.07 1.24
N ASN A 102 -6.38 16.88 2.10
CA ASN A 102 -4.95 16.92 1.70
C ASN A 102 -4.39 15.54 1.36
N LEU A 103 -5.16 14.47 1.59
CA LEU A 103 -4.74 13.10 1.35
C LEU A 103 -5.30 12.59 0.01
N VAL A 104 -4.52 11.75 -0.65
CA VAL A 104 -4.92 11.03 -1.86
C VAL A 104 -4.51 9.58 -1.72
N VAL A 105 -5.41 8.67 -2.09
CA VAL A 105 -5.09 7.25 -2.21
C VAL A 105 -4.80 6.94 -3.67
N LEU A 106 -3.64 6.38 -3.91
CA LEU A 106 -3.19 5.92 -5.23
C LEU A 106 -3.58 4.45 -5.38
N ALA A 107 -4.37 4.11 -6.38
CA ALA A 107 -4.74 2.73 -6.71
C ALA A 107 -3.89 2.22 -7.88
N TYR A 108 -3.13 1.17 -7.62
CA TYR A 108 -2.22 0.55 -8.59
C TYR A 108 -2.78 -0.78 -9.10
N ASP A 109 -2.49 -1.06 -10.36
CA ASP A 109 -2.78 -2.34 -11.02
C ASP A 109 -2.12 -3.51 -10.28
N LEU A 110 -2.81 -4.63 -10.15
CA LEU A 110 -2.29 -5.86 -9.54
C LEU A 110 -1.01 -6.38 -10.22
N MET A 111 -0.78 -6.03 -11.48
CA MET A 111 0.45 -6.40 -12.19
C MET A 111 1.74 -5.93 -11.50
N VAL A 112 1.67 -4.97 -10.56
CA VAL A 112 2.85 -4.57 -9.77
C VAL A 112 3.45 -5.70 -8.95
N ILE A 113 2.65 -6.73 -8.57
CA ILE A 113 3.16 -7.89 -7.84
C ILE A 113 4.13 -8.73 -8.68
N LEU A 114 4.14 -8.54 -9.99
CA LEU A 114 5.03 -9.23 -10.94
C LEU A 114 6.39 -8.52 -11.10
N ILE A 115 6.55 -7.33 -10.56
CA ILE A 115 7.84 -6.63 -10.55
C ILE A 115 8.84 -7.48 -9.77
N SER A 116 10.04 -7.66 -10.33
CA SER A 116 11.08 -8.45 -9.69
C SER A 116 11.47 -7.90 -8.32
N GLY A 117 11.69 -8.78 -7.34
CA GLY A 117 12.03 -8.40 -5.98
C GLY A 117 10.85 -7.93 -5.14
N THR A 118 9.60 -8.06 -5.62
CA THR A 118 8.40 -7.80 -4.81
C THR A 118 8.27 -8.83 -3.69
N ILE A 119 8.00 -8.35 -2.49
CA ILE A 119 7.85 -9.10 -1.24
C ILE A 119 6.46 -8.81 -0.67
N PHE A 120 5.90 -9.73 0.09
CA PHE A 120 4.60 -9.59 0.72
C PHE A 120 4.71 -9.73 2.23
N THR A 121 3.87 -9.05 2.98
CA THR A 121 3.74 -9.24 4.42
C THR A 121 2.29 -9.44 4.81
N ASP A 122 2.03 -10.31 5.79
CA ASP A 122 0.68 -10.61 6.30
C ASP A 122 0.22 -9.63 7.39
N ALA A 123 1.06 -8.65 7.70
CA ALA A 123 0.82 -7.59 8.67
C ALA A 123 1.62 -6.35 8.29
N ASN A 124 1.56 -5.29 9.12
CA ASN A 124 2.44 -4.13 8.97
C ASN A 124 3.92 -4.56 8.96
N ALA A 125 4.62 -4.29 7.88
CA ALA A 125 6.01 -4.72 7.70
C ALA A 125 6.99 -4.22 8.79
N ALA A 126 6.66 -3.15 9.51
CA ALA A 126 7.45 -2.64 10.63
C ALA A 126 7.06 -3.29 11.98
N SER A 127 6.07 -4.22 11.99
CA SER A 127 5.72 -4.99 13.18
C SER A 127 6.70 -6.13 13.40
N VAL A 128 6.96 -6.44 14.66
CA VAL A 128 7.75 -7.64 15.04
C VAL A 128 7.01 -8.94 14.71
N ASP A 129 5.68 -8.87 14.58
CA ASP A 129 4.81 -10.01 14.31
C ASP A 129 4.61 -10.24 12.79
N ALA A 130 5.24 -9.43 11.91
CA ALA A 130 5.08 -9.55 10.47
C ALA A 130 5.92 -10.70 9.91
N ASN A 131 5.27 -11.56 9.12
CA ASN A 131 5.96 -12.56 8.31
C ASN A 131 6.22 -12.00 6.91
N PHE A 132 7.40 -12.32 6.35
CA PHE A 132 7.81 -11.92 5.02
C PHE A 132 7.74 -13.09 4.05
N TYR A 133 7.06 -12.88 2.93
CA TYR A 133 6.81 -13.90 1.90
C TYR A 133 7.45 -13.46 0.58
N TYR A 134 8.28 -14.32 0.02
CA TYR A 134 9.08 -14.04 -1.18
C TYR A 134 8.50 -14.71 -2.43
N ARG A 135 7.61 -15.66 -2.25
CA ARG A 135 6.95 -16.38 -3.34
C ARG A 135 5.50 -15.93 -3.46
N LYS A 136 5.09 -15.59 -4.68
CA LYS A 136 3.73 -15.13 -4.97
C LYS A 136 2.65 -16.16 -4.65
N SER A 137 2.96 -17.46 -4.72
CA SER A 137 2.05 -18.54 -4.32
C SER A 137 1.73 -18.53 -2.82
N GLU A 138 2.55 -17.88 -2.00
CA GLU A 138 2.32 -17.80 -0.55
C GLU A 138 1.20 -16.83 -0.18
N LEU A 139 0.69 -16.04 -1.12
CA LEU A 139 -0.55 -15.26 -0.95
C LEU A 139 -1.75 -16.13 -0.59
N GLU A 140 -1.74 -17.42 -0.90
CA GLU A 140 -2.77 -18.39 -0.46
C GLU A 140 -2.83 -18.56 1.06
N LYS A 141 -1.74 -18.24 1.78
CA LYS A 141 -1.64 -18.35 3.25
C LYS A 141 -2.24 -17.15 4.00
N PHE A 142 -2.60 -16.08 3.28
CA PHE A 142 -3.04 -14.83 3.89
C PHE A 142 -4.46 -14.94 4.41
N ASP A 143 -4.70 -14.31 5.54
CA ASP A 143 -6.04 -14.20 6.14
C ASP A 143 -6.82 -13.06 5.46
N TRP A 144 -7.25 -13.31 4.22
CA TRP A 144 -7.94 -12.34 3.41
C TRP A 144 -9.21 -11.78 4.05
N LYS A 145 -9.89 -12.60 4.84
CA LYS A 145 -11.10 -12.19 5.55
C LYS A 145 -10.81 -11.05 6.53
N ILE A 146 -9.70 -11.12 7.26
CA ILE A 146 -9.28 -10.07 8.19
C ILE A 146 -8.67 -8.90 7.43
N ILE A 147 -7.80 -9.16 6.45
CA ILE A 147 -7.11 -8.11 5.67
C ILE A 147 -8.13 -7.17 5.02
N GLN A 148 -9.24 -7.70 4.51
CA GLN A 148 -10.29 -6.92 3.84
C GLN A 148 -11.43 -6.48 4.75
N SER A 149 -11.36 -6.77 6.03
CA SER A 149 -12.42 -6.38 6.94
C SER A 149 -12.64 -4.87 6.94
N LYS A 150 -13.91 -4.50 7.05
CA LYS A 150 -14.32 -3.13 7.39
C LYS A 150 -14.45 -2.95 8.90
N ASP A 151 -14.59 -4.06 9.62
CA ASP A 151 -14.78 -4.10 11.05
C ASP A 151 -13.45 -4.34 11.77
N TRP A 152 -13.33 -3.74 12.95
CA TRP A 152 -12.15 -3.85 13.80
C TRP A 152 -12.38 -4.85 14.95
N SER A 153 -13.40 -5.69 14.82
CA SER A 153 -13.74 -6.73 15.81
C SER A 153 -14.00 -8.06 15.12
N PHE A 154 -13.31 -9.11 15.58
CA PHE A 154 -13.52 -10.50 15.18
C PHE A 154 -13.51 -11.35 16.44
N GLY A 155 -14.47 -12.26 16.55
CA GLY A 155 -14.52 -13.18 17.68
C GLY A 155 -13.23 -13.99 17.82
N GLY A 156 -12.65 -14.01 19.02
CA GLY A 156 -11.45 -14.80 19.32
C GLY A 156 -10.11 -14.18 18.87
N ILE A 157 -10.11 -12.99 18.24
CA ILE A 157 -8.91 -12.31 17.77
C ILE A 157 -8.78 -10.95 18.47
N THR A 158 -7.58 -10.60 18.91
CA THR A 158 -7.35 -9.33 19.59
C THR A 158 -7.43 -8.15 18.62
N PHE A 159 -7.88 -6.99 19.11
CA PHE A 159 -7.88 -5.75 18.35
C PHE A 159 -6.50 -5.40 17.76
N ARG A 160 -5.43 -5.67 18.52
CA ARG A 160 -4.05 -5.46 18.07
C ARG A 160 -3.74 -6.31 16.83
N GLU A 161 -4.08 -7.58 16.86
CA GLU A 161 -3.83 -8.53 15.77
C GLU A 161 -4.62 -8.17 14.51
N ILE A 162 -5.92 -7.86 14.65
CA ILE A 162 -6.76 -7.39 13.54
C ILE A 162 -6.13 -6.17 12.89
N LYS A 163 -5.77 -5.16 13.70
CA LYS A 163 -5.13 -3.94 13.24
C LYS A 163 -3.83 -4.20 12.48
N GLN A 164 -3.01 -5.15 12.92
CA GLN A 164 -1.77 -5.50 12.24
C GLN A 164 -2.04 -6.18 10.90
N LYS A 165 -2.94 -7.17 10.86
CA LYS A 165 -3.30 -7.90 9.63
C LYS A 165 -3.95 -7.01 8.58
N MET A 166 -4.83 -6.09 8.97
CA MET A 166 -5.42 -5.10 8.04
C MET A 166 -4.38 -4.18 7.38
N MET A 167 -3.16 -4.13 7.91
CA MET A 167 -2.03 -3.39 7.36
C MET A 167 -1.06 -4.28 6.60
N ALA A 168 -1.48 -5.45 6.14
CA ALA A 168 -0.69 -6.30 5.24
C ALA A 168 -0.23 -5.53 4.00
N GLU A 169 1.03 -5.75 3.59
CA GLU A 169 1.68 -4.93 2.58
C GLU A 169 2.22 -5.75 1.40
N VAL A 170 2.23 -5.11 0.23
CA VAL A 170 3.07 -5.47 -0.90
C VAL A 170 4.24 -4.49 -0.93
N LEU A 171 5.44 -4.98 -0.86
CA LEU A 171 6.68 -4.21 -0.84
C LEU A 171 7.36 -4.32 -2.20
N VAL A 172 7.33 -3.25 -2.99
CA VAL A 172 7.93 -3.21 -4.34
C VAL A 172 9.30 -2.55 -4.26
N LYS A 173 10.34 -3.23 -4.73
CA LYS A 173 11.71 -2.73 -4.67
C LYS A 173 11.85 -1.40 -5.43
N GLU A 174 12.45 -0.42 -4.78
CA GLU A 174 12.86 0.89 -5.30
C GLU A 174 11.75 1.75 -5.90
N ARG A 175 11.00 1.25 -6.91
CA ARG A 175 10.09 2.09 -7.70
C ARG A 175 8.92 1.33 -8.30
N ILE A 176 7.75 1.98 -8.30
CA ILE A 176 6.61 1.56 -9.10
C ILE A 176 6.44 2.53 -10.28
N PRO A 177 6.62 2.06 -11.53
CA PRO A 177 6.41 2.90 -12.71
C PRO A 177 4.98 3.44 -12.81
N ARG A 178 4.84 4.69 -13.29
CA ARG A 178 3.56 5.38 -13.43
C ARG A 178 2.53 4.58 -14.25
N LYS A 179 2.94 3.77 -15.22
CA LYS A 179 2.01 2.98 -16.06
C LYS A 179 1.08 2.05 -15.27
N TYR A 180 1.46 1.70 -14.04
CA TYR A 180 0.65 0.88 -13.15
C TYR A 180 -0.35 1.68 -12.31
N LEU A 181 -0.26 3.02 -12.26
CA LEU A 181 -1.21 3.87 -11.57
C LEU A 181 -2.52 3.94 -12.37
N LYS A 182 -3.61 3.48 -11.79
CA LYS A 182 -4.95 3.41 -12.42
C LYS A 182 -5.86 4.53 -11.96
N LYS A 183 -5.91 4.77 -10.63
CA LYS A 183 -6.82 5.74 -10.05
C LYS A 183 -6.15 6.58 -8.98
N LEU A 184 -6.67 7.80 -8.83
CA LEU A 184 -6.47 8.67 -7.68
C LEU A 184 -7.81 8.76 -6.95
N ILE A 185 -7.84 8.41 -5.67
CA ILE A 185 -9.07 8.42 -4.89
C ILE A 185 -8.97 9.55 -3.87
N CYS A 186 -9.91 10.47 -3.94
CA CYS A 186 -10.03 11.67 -3.12
C CYS A 186 -11.17 11.55 -2.13
N ASN A 187 -11.09 12.32 -1.05
CA ASN A 187 -12.11 12.39 -0.03
C ASN A 187 -13.37 13.17 -0.49
N SER A 188 -13.18 14.20 -1.30
CA SER A 188 -14.26 15.13 -1.69
C SER A 188 -14.05 15.68 -3.10
N LEU A 189 -15.08 16.33 -3.65
CA LEU A 189 -15.00 17.06 -4.92
C LEU A 189 -14.00 18.22 -4.86
N GLU A 190 -13.90 18.91 -3.72
CA GLU A 190 -12.89 19.95 -3.49
C GLU A 190 -11.47 19.38 -3.68
N SER A 191 -11.17 18.23 -3.10
CA SER A 191 -9.88 17.55 -3.26
C SER A 191 -9.59 17.17 -4.71
N VAL A 192 -10.64 16.84 -5.50
CA VAL A 192 -10.52 16.56 -6.95
C VAL A 192 -10.09 17.81 -7.71
N GLU A 193 -10.75 18.94 -7.46
CA GLU A 193 -10.43 20.19 -8.15
C GLU A 193 -8.99 20.63 -7.88
N ASP A 194 -8.47 20.44 -6.66
CA ASP A 194 -7.09 20.75 -6.29
C ASP A 194 -6.04 20.00 -7.12
N ILE A 195 -6.33 18.78 -7.55
CA ILE A 195 -5.36 17.92 -8.25
C ILE A 195 -5.63 17.75 -9.73
N LYS A 196 -6.79 18.11 -10.22
CA LYS A 196 -7.27 17.90 -11.60
C LYS A 196 -6.30 18.46 -12.66
N SER A 197 -5.77 19.66 -12.43
CA SER A 197 -4.80 20.30 -13.32
C SER A 197 -3.47 19.53 -13.43
N LEU A 198 -3.07 18.82 -12.39
CA LEU A 198 -1.83 18.02 -12.35
C LEU A 198 -1.96 16.73 -13.16
N VAL A 199 -3.14 16.14 -13.17
CA VAL A 199 -3.39 14.79 -13.72
C VAL A 199 -3.51 14.79 -15.24
N LYS A 200 -3.99 15.88 -15.82
CA LYS A 200 -4.15 16.09 -17.29
C LYS A 200 -4.89 14.91 -17.98
N GLY A 201 -5.91 14.37 -17.35
CA GLY A 201 -6.79 13.34 -17.93
C GLY A 201 -6.17 11.96 -18.18
N LYS A 202 -4.95 11.69 -17.69
CA LYS A 202 -4.24 10.42 -17.93
C LYS A 202 -4.45 9.33 -16.87
N VAL A 203 -5.11 9.68 -15.76
CA VAL A 203 -5.43 8.78 -14.65
C VAL A 203 -6.84 9.13 -14.20
N GLU A 204 -7.64 8.13 -13.93
CA GLU A 204 -8.99 8.29 -13.39
C GLU A 204 -8.94 8.94 -12.01
N ILE A 205 -9.85 9.87 -11.71
CA ILE A 205 -10.01 10.45 -10.38
C ILE A 205 -11.39 10.06 -9.87
N GLU A 206 -11.44 9.49 -8.67
CA GLU A 206 -12.64 9.00 -8.01
C GLU A 206 -12.82 9.71 -6.66
N VAL A 207 -14.07 10.00 -6.27
CA VAL A 207 -14.40 10.42 -4.91
C VAL A 207 -14.93 9.23 -4.12
N SER A 208 -14.35 8.97 -2.95
CA SER A 208 -14.79 7.90 -2.06
C SER A 208 -14.64 8.33 -0.59
N GLU A 209 -15.67 9.01 -0.06
CA GLU A 209 -15.72 9.45 1.33
C GLU A 209 -15.54 8.27 2.30
N GLY A 210 -16.20 7.14 2.00
CA GLY A 210 -16.15 5.94 2.84
C GLY A 210 -14.78 5.29 2.99
N MET A 211 -13.78 5.67 2.18
CA MET A 211 -12.41 5.18 2.30
C MET A 211 -11.63 5.92 3.39
N PHE A 212 -11.99 7.15 3.71
CA PHE A 212 -11.33 8.00 4.69
C PHE A 212 -12.03 7.91 6.06
N PHE A 213 -11.39 8.46 7.09
CA PHE A 213 -11.95 8.56 8.45
C PHE A 213 -12.14 10.03 8.82
N TYR A 214 -13.24 10.34 9.51
CA TYR A 214 -13.61 11.68 10.00
C TYR A 214 -13.46 11.77 11.52
#